data_f7fe4199a9c8c7e90541b79255d20d5f
#
_entry.id   f7fe4199a9c8c7e90541b79255d20d5f
#
_cell.length_a   1.000
_cell.length_b   1.000
_cell.length_c   1.000
_cell.angle_alpha   90.00
_cell.angle_beta   90.00
_cell.angle_gamma   90.00
#
_symmetry.space_group_name_H-M   'P 1'
#
loop_
_entity.id
_entity.type
_entity.pdbx_description
1 polymer ?
#
loop_
_entity_poly.entity_id
_entity_poly.type
_entity_poly.pdbx_seq_one_letter_code
_entity_poly.pdbx_strand_id
1 'polypeptide(L)'
;MTMAAKISKAEKVTKSSVTGLCAGANLRTPCGPRRIEFLRVGDLVVTRDNGLQPVRMVWTKTLLESEIAADPSLAPIVLKTRAVGPMMPQRDLSVAPGHRLLIPGWRLEDEADNEACLVPARDISDLNDSIFVDRAPEEVVFHNVVFDEPQVISANGLPVESFMPTKEAMKVAPKAVREDLQKVFPDLGPKFTDYPAPRYKMRERVSYIPDYA
;
A
#
# COMPACT_ATOMS: atom_id res chain seq x y z
N MET A 1 39.25 -8.68 19.95
CA MET A 1 38.74 -9.03 18.60
C MET A 1 37.25 -9.09 18.68
N THR A 2 36.60 -8.00 18.31
CA THR A 2 35.14 -7.82 18.44
C THR A 2 34.51 -8.15 17.08
N MET A 3 33.80 -9.26 17.00
CA MET A 3 32.97 -9.59 15.83
C MET A 3 31.72 -8.72 15.87
N ALA A 4 31.71 -7.61 15.16
CA ALA A 4 30.53 -6.86 14.86
C ALA A 4 29.69 -7.62 13.84
N ALA A 5 28.52 -8.10 14.26
CA ALA A 5 27.57 -8.77 13.39
C ALA A 5 27.12 -7.80 12.29
N LYS A 6 27.48 -8.10 11.04
CA LYS A 6 26.87 -7.49 9.84
C LYS A 6 25.41 -7.91 9.77
N ILE A 7 24.52 -7.11 10.36
CA ILE A 7 23.07 -7.22 10.06
C ILE A 7 22.90 -6.79 8.61
N SER A 8 22.57 -7.74 7.76
CA SER A 8 22.57 -7.55 6.31
C SER A 8 21.45 -6.58 5.91
N LYS A 9 21.82 -5.62 5.07
CA LYS A 9 20.93 -4.63 4.44
C LYS A 9 19.71 -5.26 3.72
N ALA A 10 19.77 -6.57 3.44
CA ALA A 10 18.72 -7.35 2.78
C ALA A 10 17.54 -7.70 3.71
N GLU A 11 17.77 -7.96 5.00
CA GLU A 11 16.69 -8.27 5.95
C GLU A 11 15.79 -7.05 6.24
N LYS A 12 16.39 -5.86 6.29
CA LYS A 12 15.65 -4.62 6.53
C LYS A 12 14.70 -4.23 5.38
N VAL A 13 15.05 -4.60 4.14
CA VAL A 13 14.21 -4.33 2.94
C VAL A 13 13.01 -5.27 2.88
N THR A 14 13.12 -6.50 3.36
CA THR A 14 12.04 -7.49 3.34
C THR A 14 10.91 -7.18 4.33
N LYS A 15 11.21 -6.63 5.50
CA LYS A 15 10.23 -6.30 6.55
C LYS A 15 9.33 -5.11 6.19
N SER A 16 9.80 -4.20 5.34
CA SER A 16 9.05 -2.99 4.95
C SER A 16 8.18 -3.15 3.69
N SER A 17 8.02 -4.35 3.17
CA SER A 17 7.34 -4.60 1.89
C SER A 17 5.90 -5.12 2.04
N VAL A 18 5.35 -5.17 3.26
CA VAL A 18 3.94 -5.56 3.45
C VAL A 18 3.06 -4.44 2.96
N THR A 19 2.19 -4.78 2.00
CA THR A 19 1.23 -3.86 1.38
C THR A 19 -0.19 -4.36 1.57
N GLY A 20 -1.15 -3.50 1.33
CA GLY A 20 -2.58 -3.81 1.35
C GLY A 20 -3.39 -2.81 2.14
N LEU A 21 -4.69 -2.87 1.93
CA LEU A 21 -5.71 -2.09 2.63
C LEU A 21 -6.41 -3.00 3.63
N CYS A 22 -6.74 -2.50 4.81
CA CYS A 22 -7.55 -3.25 5.77
C CYS A 22 -9.00 -3.36 5.30
N ALA A 23 -9.72 -4.35 5.83
CA ALA A 23 -11.15 -4.50 5.62
C ALA A 23 -11.90 -3.20 5.97
N GLY A 24 -13.01 -2.94 5.27
CA GLY A 24 -13.80 -1.71 5.41
C GLY A 24 -13.32 -0.55 4.52
N ALA A 25 -12.16 -0.65 3.86
CA ALA A 25 -11.76 0.32 2.85
C ALA A 25 -12.71 0.28 1.64
N ASN A 26 -13.33 1.41 1.29
CA ASN A 26 -14.25 1.51 0.17
C ASN A 26 -13.51 1.95 -1.08
N LEU A 27 -13.52 1.12 -2.11
CA LEU A 27 -13.02 1.47 -3.43
C LEU A 27 -14.14 2.02 -4.31
N ARG A 28 -13.79 2.98 -5.17
CA ARG A 28 -14.75 3.58 -6.10
C ARG A 28 -15.00 2.64 -7.28
N THR A 29 -16.28 2.28 -7.50
CA THR A 29 -16.72 1.48 -8.64
C THR A 29 -17.79 2.21 -9.44
N PRO A 30 -18.15 1.76 -10.68
CA PRO A 30 -19.24 2.36 -11.45
C PRO A 30 -20.59 2.34 -10.73
N CYS A 31 -20.80 1.34 -9.85
CA CYS A 31 -22.04 1.16 -9.09
C CYS A 31 -21.98 1.79 -7.69
N GLY A 32 -21.02 2.67 -7.43
CA GLY A 32 -20.79 3.29 -6.12
C GLY A 32 -19.65 2.66 -5.34
N PRO A 33 -19.45 3.08 -4.08
CA PRO A 33 -18.39 2.56 -3.21
C PRO A 33 -18.61 1.09 -2.91
N ARG A 34 -17.56 0.28 -3.02
CA ARG A 34 -17.56 -1.14 -2.66
C ARG A 34 -16.43 -1.43 -1.69
N ARG A 35 -16.72 -2.12 -0.60
CA ARG A 35 -15.69 -2.54 0.36
C ARG A 35 -14.72 -3.52 -0.29
N ILE A 36 -13.44 -3.38 0.03
CA ILE A 36 -12.36 -4.14 -0.58
C ILE A 36 -12.51 -5.65 -0.36
N GLU A 37 -13.03 -6.08 0.80
CA GLU A 37 -13.25 -7.48 1.13
C GLU A 37 -14.33 -8.16 0.26
N PHE A 38 -15.13 -7.37 -0.47
CA PHE A 38 -16.16 -7.87 -1.40
C PHE A 38 -15.77 -7.74 -2.86
N LEU A 39 -14.58 -7.22 -3.16
CA LEU A 39 -14.09 -7.18 -4.54
C LEU A 39 -13.76 -8.57 -5.06
N ARG A 40 -14.06 -8.78 -6.33
CA ARG A 40 -13.81 -10.02 -7.06
C ARG A 40 -13.07 -9.74 -8.36
N VAL A 41 -12.43 -10.77 -8.89
CA VAL A 41 -11.85 -10.73 -10.24
C VAL A 41 -12.95 -10.38 -11.24
N GLY A 42 -12.65 -9.45 -12.14
CA GLY A 42 -13.57 -8.92 -13.14
C GLY A 42 -14.40 -7.71 -12.69
N ASP A 43 -14.46 -7.38 -11.38
CA ASP A 43 -15.08 -6.14 -10.93
C ASP A 43 -14.35 -4.93 -11.53
N LEU A 44 -15.13 -3.92 -11.96
CA LEU A 44 -14.57 -2.69 -12.48
C LEU A 44 -14.32 -1.69 -11.34
N VAL A 45 -13.11 -1.17 -11.28
CA VAL A 45 -12.70 -0.13 -10.32
C VAL A 45 -12.38 1.16 -11.09
N VAL A 46 -12.82 2.30 -10.56
CA VAL A 46 -12.47 3.62 -11.09
C VAL A 46 -11.03 3.94 -10.69
N THR A 47 -10.14 4.03 -11.66
CA THR A 47 -8.75 4.43 -11.44
C THR A 47 -8.57 5.92 -11.70
N ARG A 48 -7.49 6.48 -11.18
CA ARG A 48 -7.20 7.91 -11.32
C ARG A 48 -6.90 8.32 -12.76
N ASP A 49 -6.13 7.49 -13.46
CA ASP A 49 -5.52 7.87 -14.72
C ASP A 49 -6.08 7.11 -15.94
N ASN A 50 -6.58 5.88 -15.73
CA ASN A 50 -6.95 4.97 -16.83
C ASN A 50 -8.45 4.62 -16.82
N GLY A 51 -9.30 5.43 -16.17
CA GLY A 51 -10.74 5.20 -16.12
C GLY A 51 -11.12 3.90 -15.41
N LEU A 52 -12.03 3.12 -15.99
CA LEU A 52 -12.47 1.84 -15.43
C LEU A 52 -11.50 0.73 -15.80
N GLN A 53 -10.96 0.05 -14.78
CA GLN A 53 -10.05 -1.09 -14.97
C GLN A 53 -10.59 -2.33 -14.27
N PRO A 54 -10.55 -3.51 -14.94
CA PRO A 54 -10.99 -4.74 -14.34
C PRO A 54 -9.95 -5.27 -13.33
N VAL A 55 -10.43 -5.72 -12.20
CA VAL A 55 -9.60 -6.43 -11.21
C VAL A 55 -9.14 -7.76 -11.81
N ARG A 56 -7.84 -8.01 -11.82
CA ARG A 56 -7.24 -9.25 -12.34
C ARG A 56 -7.00 -10.29 -11.26
N MET A 57 -6.68 -9.85 -10.06
CA MET A 57 -6.50 -10.72 -8.90
C MET A 57 -6.78 -9.94 -7.61
N VAL A 58 -7.33 -10.62 -6.63
CA VAL A 58 -7.41 -10.16 -5.23
C VAL A 58 -6.75 -11.20 -4.35
N TRP A 59 -5.91 -10.78 -3.43
CA TRP A 59 -5.31 -11.67 -2.43
C TRP A 59 -5.20 -10.99 -1.08
N THR A 60 -5.11 -11.77 -0.03
CA THR A 60 -5.07 -11.28 1.35
C THR A 60 -3.84 -11.80 2.07
N LYS A 61 -3.38 -11.02 3.04
CA LYS A 61 -2.40 -11.43 4.04
C LYS A 61 -2.99 -11.16 5.41
N THR A 62 -3.20 -12.21 6.18
CA THR A 62 -3.57 -12.12 7.58
C THR A 62 -2.32 -12.06 8.44
N LEU A 63 -2.32 -11.19 9.43
CA LEU A 63 -1.32 -11.11 10.50
C LEU A 63 -2.05 -11.26 11.83
N LEU A 64 -1.54 -12.16 12.67
CA LEU A 64 -2.03 -12.37 14.02
C LEU A 64 -1.38 -11.39 15.00
N GLU A 65 -2.03 -11.14 16.12
CA GLU A 65 -1.49 -10.33 17.22
C GLU A 65 -0.05 -10.72 17.58
N SER A 66 0.22 -12.04 17.70
CA SER A 66 1.54 -12.56 18.03
C SER A 66 2.63 -12.22 16.99
N GLU A 67 2.27 -12.14 15.72
CA GLU A 67 3.20 -11.75 14.65
C GLU A 67 3.51 -10.25 14.72
N ILE A 68 2.50 -9.43 15.00
CA ILE A 68 2.65 -7.98 15.17
C ILE A 68 3.42 -7.66 16.45
N ALA A 69 3.15 -8.38 17.54
CA ALA A 69 3.91 -8.24 18.80
C ALA A 69 5.39 -8.60 18.62
N ALA A 70 5.68 -9.63 17.81
CA ALA A 70 7.05 -10.04 17.50
C ALA A 70 7.77 -9.06 16.56
N ASP A 71 7.04 -8.40 15.67
CA ASP A 71 7.56 -7.39 14.74
C ASP A 71 6.57 -6.20 14.63
N PRO A 72 6.66 -5.21 15.53
CA PRO A 72 5.78 -4.04 15.51
C PRO A 72 5.83 -3.20 14.23
N SER A 73 6.86 -3.40 13.38
CA SER A 73 6.93 -2.73 12.07
C SER A 73 5.89 -3.25 11.06
N LEU A 74 5.18 -4.33 11.38
CA LEU A 74 4.08 -4.90 10.59
C LEU A 74 2.72 -4.31 10.96
N ALA A 75 2.65 -3.57 12.07
CA ALA A 75 1.40 -2.99 12.58
C ALA A 75 0.76 -2.05 11.55
N PRO A 76 -0.57 -2.06 11.40
CA PRO A 76 -1.26 -1.22 10.44
C PRO A 76 -1.13 0.26 10.80
N ILE A 77 -1.20 1.11 9.79
CA ILE A 77 -1.21 2.56 9.95
C ILE A 77 -2.63 3.05 9.72
N VAL A 78 -3.14 3.78 10.70
CA VAL A 78 -4.46 4.40 10.68
C VAL A 78 -4.33 5.85 10.22
N LEU A 79 -5.05 6.18 9.16
CA LEU A 79 -5.22 7.56 8.69
C LEU A 79 -6.64 8.00 9.06
N LYS A 80 -6.75 8.99 9.92
CA LYS A 80 -8.02 9.61 10.28
C LYS A 80 -8.62 10.38 9.11
N THR A 81 -9.91 10.60 9.18
CA THR A 81 -10.62 11.47 8.22
C THR A 81 -9.87 12.79 8.07
N ARG A 82 -9.58 13.19 6.82
CA ARG A 82 -8.83 14.42 6.45
C ARG A 82 -7.35 14.46 6.86
N ALA A 83 -6.76 13.34 7.23
CA ALA A 83 -5.38 13.29 7.71
C ALA A 83 -4.32 13.74 6.67
N VAL A 84 -4.62 13.61 5.37
CA VAL A 84 -3.70 13.98 4.28
C VAL A 84 -4.09 15.29 3.60
N GLY A 85 -5.38 15.65 3.66
CA GLY A 85 -5.88 16.86 3.05
C GLY A 85 -7.38 17.06 3.30
N PRO A 86 -7.98 18.15 2.87
CA PRO A 86 -9.35 18.57 3.25
C PRO A 86 -10.44 17.53 3.01
N MET A 87 -10.23 16.63 2.06
CA MET A 87 -11.17 15.58 1.67
C MET A 87 -10.51 14.20 1.61
N MET A 88 -9.31 14.02 2.17
CA MET A 88 -8.51 12.81 2.03
C MET A 88 -7.91 12.34 3.37
N PRO A 89 -8.30 11.16 3.84
CA PRO A 89 -9.45 10.35 3.42
C PRO A 89 -10.79 10.95 3.88
N GLN A 90 -11.91 10.51 3.30
CA GLN A 90 -13.26 10.92 3.69
C GLN A 90 -13.78 10.16 4.91
N ARG A 91 -13.18 9.04 5.23
CA ARG A 91 -13.41 8.19 6.40
C ARG A 91 -12.08 7.59 6.82
N ASP A 92 -11.95 7.23 8.08
CA ASP A 92 -10.76 6.55 8.59
C ASP A 92 -10.37 5.38 7.68
N LEU A 93 -9.09 5.27 7.40
CA LEU A 93 -8.51 4.25 6.52
C LEU A 93 -7.33 3.60 7.21
N SER A 94 -7.33 2.28 7.30
CA SER A 94 -6.20 1.52 7.80
C SER A 94 -5.49 0.79 6.66
N VAL A 95 -4.17 0.88 6.64
CA VAL A 95 -3.33 0.33 5.57
C VAL A 95 -2.10 -0.38 6.13
N ALA A 96 -1.51 -1.27 5.34
CA ALA A 96 -0.21 -1.85 5.68
C ALA A 96 0.90 -0.78 5.65
N PRO A 97 1.95 -0.93 6.48
CA PRO A 97 3.02 0.08 6.59
C PRO A 97 3.74 0.38 5.28
N GLY A 98 3.90 -0.62 4.42
CA GLY A 98 4.54 -0.48 3.12
C GLY A 98 3.59 -0.06 1.99
N HIS A 99 2.29 0.03 2.25
CA HIS A 99 1.32 0.45 1.23
C HIS A 99 1.52 1.93 0.87
N ARG A 100 1.61 2.22 -0.44
CA ARG A 100 1.91 3.58 -0.88
C ARG A 100 0.66 4.38 -1.13
N LEU A 101 0.69 5.60 -0.63
CA LEU A 101 -0.34 6.61 -0.77
C LEU A 101 0.16 7.64 -1.78
N LEU A 102 -0.70 8.15 -2.63
CA LEU A 102 -0.35 9.25 -3.52
C LEU A 102 -0.45 10.57 -2.74
N ILE A 103 0.70 11.07 -2.31
CA ILE A 103 0.82 12.29 -1.52
C ILE A 103 1.07 13.46 -2.46
N PRO A 104 0.32 14.59 -2.32
CA PRO A 104 0.59 15.81 -3.08
C PRO A 104 2.00 16.34 -2.82
N GLY A 105 2.70 16.81 -3.85
CA GLY A 105 4.08 17.27 -3.74
C GLY A 105 4.28 18.42 -2.75
N TRP A 106 3.30 19.31 -2.60
CA TRP A 106 3.34 20.40 -1.62
C TRP A 106 3.32 19.94 -0.15
N ARG A 107 3.06 18.64 0.10
CA ARG A 107 3.21 18.00 1.40
C ARG A 107 4.58 17.37 1.61
N LEU A 108 5.48 17.49 0.67
CA LEU A 108 6.80 16.88 0.69
C LEU A 108 7.86 17.98 0.58
N GLU A 109 8.70 18.16 1.61
CA GLU A 109 9.73 19.22 1.64
C GLU A 109 10.74 19.10 0.51
N ASP A 110 11.06 17.87 0.10
CA ASP A 110 12.12 17.57 -0.87
C ASP A 110 11.61 17.50 -2.34
N GLU A 111 10.33 17.79 -2.60
CA GLU A 111 9.77 17.69 -3.95
C GLU A 111 9.73 19.08 -4.62
N ALA A 112 10.81 19.38 -5.35
CA ALA A 112 11.00 20.68 -6.01
C ALA A 112 9.93 21.00 -7.06
N ASP A 113 9.37 19.98 -7.71
CA ASP A 113 8.41 20.13 -8.80
C ASP A 113 6.96 20.14 -8.33
N ASN A 114 6.71 20.01 -7.04
CA ASN A 114 5.37 19.86 -6.45
C ASN A 114 4.54 18.68 -7.04
N GLU A 115 5.20 17.73 -7.69
CA GLU A 115 4.52 16.56 -8.25
C GLU A 115 4.08 15.61 -7.14
N ALA A 116 2.89 15.00 -7.31
CA ALA A 116 2.43 13.98 -6.38
C ALA A 116 3.29 12.71 -6.50
N CYS A 117 3.64 12.14 -5.36
CA CYS A 117 4.49 10.95 -5.27
C CYS A 117 3.81 9.81 -4.51
N LEU A 118 4.15 8.57 -4.85
CA LEU A 118 3.77 7.38 -4.11
C LEU A 118 4.72 7.19 -2.92
N VAL A 119 4.19 7.39 -1.72
CA VAL A 119 4.92 7.38 -0.46
C VAL A 119 4.39 6.28 0.45
N PRO A 120 5.22 5.41 1.03
CA PRO A 120 4.78 4.41 1.99
C PRO A 120 4.12 5.04 3.21
N ALA A 121 3.03 4.48 3.68
CA ALA A 121 2.28 5.00 4.83
C ALA A 121 3.15 5.17 6.09
N ARG A 122 4.13 4.27 6.31
CA ARG A 122 5.08 4.34 7.43
C ARG A 122 5.93 5.61 7.44
N ASP A 123 6.16 6.22 6.26
CA ASP A 123 7.04 7.39 6.15
C ASP A 123 6.32 8.69 6.57
N ILE A 124 5.00 8.64 6.70
CA ILE A 124 4.16 9.77 7.13
C ILE A 124 3.42 9.51 8.43
N SER A 125 3.68 8.36 9.08
CA SER A 125 3.03 7.99 10.35
C SER A 125 3.75 8.60 11.56
N ASP A 126 3.01 8.69 12.68
CA ASP A 126 3.49 9.19 13.98
C ASP A 126 4.05 10.63 13.95
N LEU A 127 3.72 11.42 12.93
CA LEU A 127 4.08 12.85 12.85
C LEU A 127 3.00 13.75 13.47
N ASN A 128 1.78 13.25 13.60
CA ASN A 128 0.65 13.89 14.28
C ASN A 128 -0.37 12.83 14.72
N ASP A 129 -1.37 13.24 15.49
CA ASP A 129 -2.43 12.34 15.99
C ASP A 129 -3.39 11.84 14.91
N SER A 130 -3.30 12.33 13.69
CA SER A 130 -4.18 11.97 12.59
C SER A 130 -3.66 10.80 11.75
N ILE A 131 -2.35 10.50 11.83
CA ILE A 131 -1.73 9.36 11.12
C ILE A 131 -0.81 8.65 12.12
N PHE A 132 -1.22 7.47 12.56
CA PHE A 132 -0.51 6.75 13.62
C PHE A 132 -0.48 5.25 13.39
N VAL A 133 0.47 4.59 14.05
CA VAL A 133 0.59 3.12 14.08
C VAL A 133 -0.39 2.55 15.10
N ASP A 134 -1.29 1.66 14.66
CA ASP A 134 -2.11 0.85 15.55
C ASP A 134 -1.27 -0.30 16.13
N ARG A 135 -0.87 -0.17 17.39
CA ARG A 135 0.07 -1.11 18.04
C ARG A 135 -0.59 -2.28 18.74
N ALA A 136 -1.91 -2.33 18.75
CA ALA A 136 -2.64 -3.35 19.50
C ALA A 136 -3.82 -4.00 18.73
N PRO A 137 -3.69 -4.31 17.43
CA PRO A 137 -4.76 -5.01 16.72
C PRO A 137 -4.76 -6.49 17.12
N GLU A 138 -5.95 -7.08 17.31
CA GLU A 138 -6.11 -8.52 17.60
C GLU A 138 -5.72 -9.37 16.36
N GLU A 139 -6.24 -8.99 15.21
CA GLU A 139 -5.95 -9.60 13.91
C GLU A 139 -6.08 -8.55 12.82
N VAL A 140 -5.22 -8.59 11.83
CA VAL A 140 -5.28 -7.68 10.68
C VAL A 140 -5.28 -8.46 9.38
N VAL A 141 -6.24 -8.15 8.50
CA VAL A 141 -6.28 -8.70 7.14
C VAL A 141 -6.00 -7.59 6.15
N PHE A 142 -4.87 -7.68 5.47
CA PHE A 142 -4.48 -6.79 4.38
C PHE A 142 -4.96 -7.34 3.05
N HIS A 143 -5.77 -6.59 2.33
CA HIS A 143 -6.30 -6.90 1.01
C HIS A 143 -5.49 -6.20 -0.06
N ASN A 144 -5.09 -6.94 -1.10
CA ASN A 144 -4.33 -6.44 -2.23
C ASN A 144 -5.11 -6.67 -3.53
N VAL A 145 -5.19 -5.64 -4.36
CA VAL A 145 -5.87 -5.68 -5.66
C VAL A 145 -4.86 -5.49 -6.77
N VAL A 146 -4.90 -6.37 -7.78
CA VAL A 146 -3.97 -6.38 -8.91
C VAL A 146 -4.74 -6.07 -10.19
N PHE A 147 -4.15 -5.25 -11.06
CA PHE A 147 -4.62 -4.91 -12.40
C PHE A 147 -3.60 -5.35 -13.45
N ASP A 148 -3.87 -5.13 -14.74
CA ASP A 148 -2.93 -5.43 -15.82
C ASP A 148 -1.65 -4.57 -15.74
N GLU A 149 -1.77 -3.37 -15.20
CA GLU A 149 -0.68 -2.43 -14.95
C GLU A 149 -0.90 -1.68 -13.62
N PRO A 150 0.12 -1.03 -13.05
CA PRO A 150 -0.02 -0.26 -11.82
C PRO A 150 -1.11 0.81 -11.94
N GLN A 151 -2.04 0.82 -11.00
CA GLN A 151 -3.10 1.82 -10.94
C GLN A 151 -3.03 2.61 -9.65
N VAL A 152 -3.50 3.85 -9.69
CA VAL A 152 -3.89 4.61 -8.51
C VAL A 152 -5.40 4.55 -8.39
N ILE A 153 -5.87 4.01 -7.27
CA ILE A 153 -7.29 3.80 -6.94
C ILE A 153 -7.68 4.65 -5.74
N SER A 154 -8.97 4.91 -5.58
CA SER A 154 -9.46 5.70 -4.45
C SER A 154 -9.96 4.78 -3.34
N ALA A 155 -9.26 4.78 -2.18
CA ALA A 155 -9.68 4.09 -0.97
C ALA A 155 -10.19 5.11 0.06
N ASN A 156 -11.46 5.04 0.42
CA ASN A 156 -12.14 6.04 1.27
C ASN A 156 -11.89 7.50 0.81
N GLY A 157 -11.71 7.74 -0.49
CA GLY A 157 -11.41 9.06 -1.05
C GLY A 157 -9.92 9.42 -1.09
N LEU A 158 -9.04 8.63 -0.49
CA LEU A 158 -7.59 8.80 -0.59
C LEU A 158 -7.06 8.04 -1.80
N PRO A 159 -6.26 8.67 -2.68
CA PRO A 159 -5.59 7.98 -3.76
C PRO A 159 -4.46 7.08 -3.22
N VAL A 160 -4.50 5.79 -3.55
CA VAL A 160 -3.53 4.80 -3.11
C VAL A 160 -3.09 3.92 -4.28
N GLU A 161 -1.93 3.27 -4.15
CA GLU A 161 -1.45 2.32 -5.17
C GLU A 161 -2.33 1.06 -5.22
N SER A 162 -2.42 0.41 -6.38
CA SER A 162 -2.76 -0.99 -6.49
C SER A 162 -1.55 -1.87 -6.18
N PHE A 163 -1.76 -3.15 -5.88
CA PHE A 163 -0.62 -4.05 -5.68
C PHE A 163 0.21 -4.17 -6.97
N MET A 164 1.51 -3.92 -6.83
CA MET A 164 2.48 -4.09 -7.91
C MET A 164 3.35 -5.33 -7.60
N PRO A 165 3.34 -6.36 -8.45
CA PRO A 165 4.17 -7.55 -8.28
C PRO A 165 5.65 -7.26 -8.61
N THR A 166 6.27 -6.34 -7.87
CA THR A 166 7.69 -6.05 -7.98
C THR A 166 8.52 -7.19 -7.40
N LYS A 167 9.80 -7.25 -7.77
CA LYS A 167 10.73 -8.23 -7.24
C LYS A 167 10.79 -8.23 -5.70
N GLU A 168 10.66 -7.07 -5.09
CA GLU A 168 10.66 -6.89 -3.64
C GLU A 168 9.34 -7.39 -3.03
N ALA A 169 8.20 -7.02 -3.61
CA ALA A 169 6.89 -7.48 -3.18
C ALA A 169 6.77 -9.01 -3.30
N MET A 170 7.33 -9.59 -4.37
CA MET A 170 7.30 -11.04 -4.59
C MET A 170 8.15 -11.84 -3.59
N LYS A 171 9.18 -11.22 -2.98
CA LYS A 171 9.96 -11.91 -1.92
C LYS A 171 9.14 -12.15 -0.65
N VAL A 172 8.20 -11.25 -0.33
CA VAL A 172 7.38 -11.34 0.88
C VAL A 172 5.99 -11.92 0.63
N ALA A 173 5.57 -12.01 -0.63
CA ALA A 173 4.31 -12.62 -1.00
C ALA A 173 4.32 -14.14 -0.71
N PRO A 174 3.22 -14.70 -0.20
CA PRO A 174 3.06 -16.15 -0.02
C PRO A 174 3.31 -16.91 -1.33
N LYS A 175 3.83 -18.14 -1.22
CA LYS A 175 4.12 -18.98 -2.39
C LYS A 175 2.90 -19.17 -3.29
N ALA A 176 1.72 -19.45 -2.69
CA ALA A 176 0.47 -19.60 -3.44
C ALA A 176 0.12 -18.32 -4.24
N VAL A 177 0.30 -17.13 -3.65
CA VAL A 177 0.05 -15.86 -4.33
C VAL A 177 0.99 -15.68 -5.53
N ARG A 178 2.26 -16.05 -5.40
CA ARG A 178 3.22 -15.99 -6.53
C ARG A 178 2.82 -16.93 -7.67
N GLU A 179 2.39 -18.16 -7.34
CA GLU A 179 1.93 -19.14 -8.31
C GLU A 179 0.65 -18.67 -9.03
N ASP A 180 -0.28 -18.07 -8.31
CA ASP A 180 -1.51 -17.53 -8.89
C ASP A 180 -1.23 -16.28 -9.74
N LEU A 181 -0.34 -15.39 -9.33
CA LEU A 181 0.11 -14.26 -10.16
C LEU A 181 0.75 -14.75 -11.47
N GLN A 182 1.55 -15.82 -11.42
CA GLN A 182 2.16 -16.40 -12.62
C GLN A 182 1.10 -16.99 -13.58
N LYS A 183 0.00 -17.52 -13.05
CA LYS A 183 -1.13 -18.00 -13.88
C LYS A 183 -1.91 -16.84 -14.52
N VAL A 184 -2.10 -15.75 -13.77
CA VAL A 184 -2.82 -14.55 -14.24
C VAL A 184 -1.98 -13.78 -15.26
N PHE A 185 -0.66 -13.76 -15.10
CA PHE A 185 0.29 -13.05 -15.95
C PHE A 185 1.39 -14.00 -16.44
N PRO A 186 1.09 -14.92 -17.35
CA PRO A 186 2.06 -15.92 -17.80
C PRO A 186 3.28 -15.32 -18.53
N ASP A 187 3.09 -14.16 -19.16
CA ASP A 187 4.14 -13.44 -19.91
C ASP A 187 5.12 -12.71 -18.99
N LEU A 188 4.74 -12.45 -17.73
CA LEU A 188 5.67 -11.94 -16.74
C LEU A 188 6.60 -13.09 -16.32
N GLY A 189 7.85 -13.06 -16.71
CA GLY A 189 8.84 -14.06 -16.33
C GLY A 189 8.83 -14.35 -14.81
N PRO A 190 9.49 -15.42 -14.34
CA PRO A 190 9.44 -15.84 -12.93
C PRO A 190 9.95 -14.79 -11.94
N LYS A 191 10.59 -13.74 -12.43
CA LYS A 191 11.10 -12.62 -11.64
C LYS A 191 10.19 -11.40 -11.63
N PHE A 192 9.08 -11.43 -12.37
CA PHE A 192 8.15 -10.30 -12.52
C PHE A 192 8.85 -8.98 -12.89
N THR A 193 9.88 -9.05 -13.72
CA THR A 193 10.65 -7.87 -14.13
C THR A 193 9.94 -7.03 -15.17
N ASP A 194 8.99 -7.63 -15.89
CA ASP A 194 8.33 -7.03 -17.04
C ASP A 194 6.95 -6.44 -16.71
N TYR A 195 6.57 -6.43 -15.41
CA TYR A 195 5.38 -5.70 -14.99
C TYR A 195 5.62 -4.20 -15.15
N PRO A 196 4.67 -3.45 -15.73
CA PRO A 196 4.86 -2.03 -16.05
C PRO A 196 5.29 -1.19 -14.84
N ALA A 197 6.05 -0.14 -15.10
CA ALA A 197 6.41 0.81 -14.05
C ALA A 197 5.21 1.70 -13.67
N PRO A 198 5.09 2.14 -12.42
CA PRO A 198 4.05 3.06 -12.00
C PRO A 198 4.23 4.43 -12.67
N ARG A 199 3.12 5.11 -12.93
CA ARG A 199 3.10 6.46 -13.51
C ARG A 199 3.76 7.49 -12.58
N TYR A 200 3.51 7.37 -11.28
CA TYR A 200 4.00 8.32 -10.29
C TYR A 200 5.35 7.90 -9.72
N LYS A 201 6.19 8.89 -9.43
CA LYS A 201 7.46 8.65 -8.75
C LYS A 201 7.22 7.98 -7.39
N MET A 202 8.01 6.98 -7.08
CA MET A 202 8.04 6.38 -5.75
C MET A 202 9.11 7.05 -4.91
N ARG A 203 8.75 7.49 -3.73
CA ARG A 203 9.66 8.09 -2.74
C ARG A 203 9.61 7.32 -1.45
N GLU A 204 10.73 7.24 -0.77
CA GLU A 204 10.87 6.65 0.55
C GLU A 204 11.68 7.59 1.45
N ARG A 205 11.40 7.54 2.74
CA ARG A 205 12.05 8.38 3.76
C ARG A 205 11.87 9.88 3.47
N VAL A 206 10.64 10.25 3.16
CA VAL A 206 10.28 11.63 2.85
C VAL A 206 10.14 12.47 4.11
N SER A 207 10.42 13.77 3.98
CA SER A 207 10.03 14.77 4.99
C SER A 207 8.59 15.22 4.68
N TYR A 208 7.63 14.70 5.42
CA TYR A 208 6.20 15.00 5.24
C TYR A 208 5.81 16.23 6.07
N ILE A 209 5.07 17.15 5.45
CA ILE A 209 4.50 18.34 6.07
C ILE A 209 3.07 18.04 6.52
N PRO A 210 2.82 17.79 7.82
CA PRO A 210 1.48 17.54 8.33
C PRO A 210 0.60 18.78 8.26
N ASP A 211 -0.74 18.58 8.24
CA ASP A 211 -1.70 19.67 8.42
C ASP A 211 -1.77 20.02 9.91
N TYR A 212 -1.36 21.21 10.25
CA TYR A 212 -1.60 21.79 11.58
C TYR A 212 -2.89 22.63 11.48
N ALA A 213 -4.03 21.97 11.47
CA ALA A 213 -5.32 22.64 11.55
C ALA A 213 -5.71 22.88 13.00
#